data_59e39e88f98e447b5fac2b4b23df6b73
#
_entry.id   59e39e88f98e447b5fac2b4b23df6b73
#
_cell.length_a   1.000
_cell.length_b   1.000
_cell.length_c   1.000
_cell.angle_alpha   90.00
_cell.angle_beta   90.00
_cell.angle_gamma   90.00
#
_symmetry.space_group_name_H-M   'P 1'
#
loop_
_entity.id
_entity.type
_entity.pdbx_description
1 polymer ?
#
loop_
_entity_poly.entity_id
_entity_poly.type
_entity_poly.pdbx_seq_one_letter_code
_entity_poly.pdbx_strand_id
1 'polypeptide(L)'
;MGAMELEEKTVQIRDDFDPDKILESGQCFRPRKQGEGWYRFVSGRQLLYLRPLRSGTYTVRCEPGAWETFWHGYFDLGRSYAAMRGKLDSRDDFLQRAMEYGRGIRVLRQDEWEMLVSFIISQRKSIPAIRRAVELLSERFGERLGSDSEGPVYAFPTAEALCCAGEQALQECGLGYRTRYVLHAAQQAAEGTLDLKKLASLPDEALFARLMELDGVGKKVANCVCLFGYGRVGRVPVDVWIERLIRDEFAGQDPFPQFGLEAGIVQQYLFFYKRSVG
;
A
#
# COMPACT_ATOMS: atom_id res chain seq x y z
N MET A 1 13.84 11.34 23.60
CA MET A 1 13.09 10.13 23.25
C MET A 1 14.10 9.03 23.00
N GLY A 2 13.97 7.86 23.68
CA GLY A 2 14.87 6.72 23.52
C GLY A 2 14.79 6.17 22.10
N ALA A 3 15.88 5.58 21.60
CA ALA A 3 15.86 4.84 20.36
C ALA A 3 14.84 3.69 20.48
N MET A 4 14.10 3.41 19.39
CA MET A 4 13.18 2.27 19.34
C MET A 4 13.97 1.00 19.57
N GLU A 5 13.58 0.20 20.56
CA GLU A 5 14.21 -1.09 20.82
C GLU A 5 13.69 -2.11 19.81
N LEU A 6 14.59 -2.67 19.00
CA LEU A 6 14.24 -3.66 17.99
C LEU A 6 14.81 -5.02 18.37
N GLU A 7 13.95 -6.03 18.36
CA GLU A 7 14.32 -7.45 18.51
C GLU A 7 14.59 -8.07 17.14
N GLU A 8 15.69 -8.82 17.04
CA GLU A 8 15.98 -9.61 15.83
C GLU A 8 15.56 -11.07 16.03
N LYS A 9 14.81 -11.59 15.08
CA LYS A 9 14.44 -13.01 15.07
C LYS A 9 14.34 -13.59 13.66
N THR A 10 14.37 -14.92 13.58
CA THR A 10 14.14 -15.67 12.34
C THR A 10 12.68 -16.10 12.27
N VAL A 11 12.05 -15.84 11.12
CA VAL A 11 10.65 -16.19 10.85
C VAL A 11 10.54 -17.04 9.58
N GLN A 12 9.46 -17.81 9.47
CA GLN A 12 9.12 -18.56 8.27
C GLN A 12 7.84 -18.02 7.64
N ILE A 13 7.92 -17.71 6.34
CA ILE A 13 6.76 -17.37 5.50
C ILE A 13 6.65 -18.49 4.47
N ARG A 14 5.69 -19.40 4.67
CA ARG A 14 5.56 -20.65 3.89
C ARG A 14 4.78 -20.49 2.60
N ASP A 15 4.07 -19.38 2.45
CA ASP A 15 3.26 -19.05 1.26
C ASP A 15 4.02 -18.09 0.35
N ASP A 16 3.44 -17.76 -0.79
CA ASP A 16 4.00 -16.81 -1.74
C ASP A 16 4.37 -15.50 -1.08
N PHE A 17 5.64 -15.12 -1.16
CA PHE A 17 6.15 -13.87 -0.60
C PHE A 17 7.46 -13.47 -1.30
N ASP A 18 7.44 -12.33 -1.95
CA ASP A 18 8.60 -11.75 -2.64
C ASP A 18 8.65 -10.24 -2.33
N PRO A 19 9.58 -9.80 -1.46
CA PRO A 19 9.66 -8.40 -1.06
C PRO A 19 10.02 -7.45 -2.22
N ASP A 20 10.82 -7.88 -3.20
CA ASP A 20 11.13 -7.06 -4.37
C ASP A 20 9.85 -6.78 -5.19
N LYS A 21 9.08 -7.82 -5.47
CA LYS A 21 7.80 -7.67 -6.20
C LYS A 21 6.78 -6.83 -5.41
N ILE A 22 6.72 -7.00 -4.09
CA ILE A 22 5.86 -6.18 -3.22
C ILE A 22 6.23 -4.70 -3.34
N LEU A 23 7.52 -4.34 -3.27
CA LEU A 23 7.98 -2.97 -3.41
C LEU A 23 7.68 -2.37 -4.78
N GLU A 24 7.74 -3.18 -5.83
CA GLU A 24 7.54 -2.75 -7.22
C GLU A 24 6.09 -2.79 -7.67
N SER A 25 5.19 -3.40 -6.89
CA SER A 25 3.78 -3.61 -7.26
C SER A 25 2.93 -2.33 -7.35
N GLY A 26 3.46 -1.17 -6.89
CA GLY A 26 2.76 0.11 -6.96
C GLY A 26 1.71 0.34 -5.88
N GLN A 27 1.60 -0.54 -4.90
CA GLN A 27 0.66 -0.44 -3.78
C GLN A 27 1.23 0.29 -2.56
N CYS A 28 2.55 0.45 -2.47
CA CYS A 28 3.24 1.09 -1.35
C CYS A 28 4.34 2.02 -1.85
N PHE A 29 4.63 3.08 -1.08
CA PHE A 29 5.50 4.15 -1.56
C PHE A 29 6.71 4.40 -0.65
N ARG A 30 6.69 3.94 0.60
CA ARG A 30 7.74 4.14 1.60
C ARG A 30 8.65 2.94 1.84
N PRO A 31 8.20 1.68 1.64
CA PRO A 31 9.13 0.56 1.71
C PRO A 31 10.28 0.71 0.73
N ARG A 32 11.50 0.36 1.17
CA ARG A 32 12.70 0.45 0.33
C ARG A 32 13.67 -0.68 0.64
N LYS A 33 14.41 -1.08 -0.40
CA LYS A 33 15.54 -2.01 -0.29
C LYS A 33 16.76 -1.24 0.14
N GLN A 34 17.49 -1.79 1.10
CA GLN A 34 18.71 -1.22 1.66
C GLN A 34 19.93 -2.12 1.36
N GLY A 35 21.09 -1.69 1.80
CA GLY A 35 22.31 -2.49 1.71
C GLY A 35 22.18 -3.87 2.36
N GLU A 36 23.05 -4.82 1.97
CA GLU A 36 23.13 -6.18 2.51
C GLU A 36 21.82 -6.99 2.38
N GLY A 37 20.95 -6.63 1.43
CA GLY A 37 19.70 -7.35 1.16
C GLY A 37 18.57 -7.11 2.18
N TRP A 38 18.69 -6.07 3.00
CA TRP A 38 17.62 -5.65 3.89
C TRP A 38 16.52 -4.90 3.16
N TYR A 39 15.30 -5.03 3.66
CA TYR A 39 14.12 -4.26 3.26
C TYR A 39 13.60 -3.52 4.49
N ARG A 40 13.36 -2.23 4.36
CA ARG A 40 12.73 -1.43 5.40
C ARG A 40 11.26 -1.20 5.08
N PHE A 41 10.39 -1.45 6.06
CA PHE A 41 8.97 -1.13 6.02
C PHE A 41 8.63 -0.20 7.19
N VAL A 42 7.81 0.79 6.93
CA VAL A 42 7.26 1.69 7.95
C VAL A 42 5.76 1.79 7.73
N SER A 43 4.97 1.64 8.79
CA SER A 43 3.51 1.83 8.76
C SER A 43 3.05 2.37 10.10
N GLY A 44 2.44 3.57 10.10
CA GLY A 44 2.23 4.31 11.33
C GLY A 44 3.55 4.54 12.07
N ARG A 45 3.64 4.11 13.33
CA ARG A 45 4.88 4.14 14.13
C ARG A 45 5.67 2.83 14.09
N GLN A 46 5.16 1.80 13.42
CA GLN A 46 5.81 0.50 13.33
C GLN A 46 6.95 0.52 12.31
N LEU A 47 8.10 -0.02 12.70
CA LEU A 47 9.31 -0.14 11.88
C LEU A 47 9.72 -1.60 11.80
N LEU A 48 9.93 -2.08 10.58
CA LEU A 48 10.42 -3.43 10.30
C LEU A 48 11.61 -3.36 9.35
N TYR A 49 12.66 -4.10 9.69
CA TYR A 49 13.67 -4.53 8.75
C TYR A 49 13.49 -6.02 8.48
N LEU A 50 13.50 -6.42 7.21
CA LEU A 50 13.33 -7.80 6.78
C LEU A 50 14.48 -8.16 5.83
N ARG A 51 15.10 -9.31 6.01
CA ARG A 51 16.14 -9.83 5.14
C ARG A 51 15.89 -11.29 4.79
N PRO A 52 15.77 -11.64 3.50
CA PRO A 52 15.73 -13.03 3.05
C PRO A 52 17.01 -13.76 3.45
N LEU A 53 16.90 -14.98 3.98
CA LEU A 53 18.02 -15.88 4.27
C LEU A 53 18.09 -17.02 3.25
N ARG A 54 17.00 -17.78 3.13
CA ARG A 54 16.82 -18.88 2.19
C ARG A 54 15.32 -19.01 1.90
N SER A 55 14.96 -19.83 0.94
CA SER A 55 13.56 -19.97 0.55
C SER A 55 12.60 -20.07 1.76
N GLY A 56 11.68 -19.11 1.85
CA GLY A 56 10.66 -19.04 2.90
C GLY A 56 11.18 -18.69 4.31
N THR A 57 12.49 -18.40 4.49
CA THR A 57 13.07 -18.04 5.79
C THR A 57 13.62 -16.61 5.73
N TYR A 58 13.31 -15.81 6.74
CA TYR A 58 13.67 -14.38 6.81
C TYR A 58 14.19 -14.02 8.20
N THR A 59 15.19 -13.15 8.26
CA THR A 59 15.49 -12.40 9.48
C THR A 59 14.61 -11.17 9.53
N VAL A 60 13.98 -10.91 10.67
CA VAL A 60 13.23 -9.67 10.90
C VAL A 60 13.76 -8.94 12.13
N ARG A 61 13.73 -7.60 12.08
CA ARG A 61 14.00 -6.70 13.21
C ARG A 61 12.82 -5.76 13.34
N CYS A 62 12.11 -5.84 14.46
CA CYS A 62 10.98 -4.99 14.79
C CYS A 62 10.83 -4.88 16.31
N GLU A 63 9.90 -4.05 16.80
CA GLU A 63 9.57 -4.02 18.22
C GLU A 63 9.18 -5.43 18.73
N PRO A 64 9.52 -5.76 20.00
CA PRO A 64 9.16 -7.05 20.59
C PRO A 64 7.67 -7.37 20.43
N GLY A 65 7.37 -8.54 19.89
CA GLY A 65 6.00 -9.00 19.63
C GLY A 65 5.30 -8.39 18.41
N ALA A 66 5.85 -7.34 17.79
CA ALA A 66 5.21 -6.65 16.67
C ALA A 66 5.10 -7.53 15.40
N TRP A 67 5.98 -8.52 15.25
CA TRP A 67 5.86 -9.45 14.13
C TRP A 67 4.52 -10.18 14.13
N GLU A 68 4.10 -10.72 15.26
CA GLU A 68 2.86 -11.48 15.42
C GLU A 68 1.63 -10.57 15.48
N THR A 69 1.72 -9.44 16.18
CA THR A 69 0.56 -8.59 16.47
C THR A 69 0.25 -7.58 15.39
N PHE A 70 1.25 -7.21 14.57
CA PHE A 70 1.10 -6.20 13.54
C PHE A 70 1.55 -6.69 12.14
N TRP A 71 2.83 -7.09 11.98
CA TRP A 71 3.41 -7.37 10.67
C TRP A 71 2.82 -8.57 9.97
N HIS A 72 2.40 -9.58 10.72
CA HIS A 72 1.65 -10.72 10.18
C HIS A 72 0.36 -10.27 9.47
N GLY A 73 -0.38 -9.35 10.10
CA GLY A 73 -1.56 -8.73 9.50
C GLY A 73 -1.23 -7.81 8.32
N TYR A 74 -0.19 -6.98 8.46
CA TYR A 74 0.28 -6.05 7.43
C TYR A 74 0.58 -6.75 6.10
N PHE A 75 1.28 -7.91 6.15
CA PHE A 75 1.59 -8.72 4.98
C PHE A 75 0.47 -9.69 4.57
N ASP A 76 -0.70 -9.65 5.21
CA ASP A 76 -1.82 -10.58 4.98
C ASP A 76 -1.39 -12.06 5.03
N LEU A 77 -0.50 -12.43 5.98
CA LEU A 77 0.06 -13.78 6.07
C LEU A 77 -0.96 -14.85 6.51
N GLY A 78 -2.11 -14.45 7.02
CA GLY A 78 -3.21 -15.35 7.34
C GLY A 78 -3.95 -15.91 6.12
N ARG A 79 -3.74 -15.35 4.92
CA ARG A 79 -4.35 -15.79 3.67
C ARG A 79 -3.37 -16.62 2.85
N SER A 80 -3.80 -17.75 2.28
CA SER A 80 -2.99 -18.51 1.33
C SER A 80 -3.19 -18.01 -0.09
N TYR A 81 -2.17 -17.34 -0.62
CA TYR A 81 -2.13 -16.84 -2.00
C TYR A 81 -1.85 -17.97 -2.99
N ALA A 82 -1.07 -18.98 -2.57
CA ALA A 82 -0.85 -20.18 -3.37
C ALA A 82 -2.16 -20.96 -3.58
N ALA A 83 -2.97 -21.13 -2.52
CA ALA A 83 -4.27 -21.78 -2.63
C ALA A 83 -5.25 -20.98 -3.50
N MET A 84 -5.25 -19.64 -3.40
CA MET A 84 -6.03 -18.77 -4.28
C MET A 84 -5.64 -18.99 -5.75
N ARG A 85 -4.35 -18.90 -6.07
CA ARG A 85 -3.88 -19.10 -7.46
C ARG A 85 -4.22 -20.47 -7.99
N GLY A 86 -4.14 -21.52 -7.17
CA GLY A 86 -4.52 -22.88 -7.55
C GLY A 86 -6.00 -23.09 -7.88
N LYS A 87 -6.88 -22.20 -7.38
CA LYS A 87 -8.32 -22.21 -7.72
C LYS A 87 -8.65 -21.46 -9.01
N LEU A 88 -7.75 -20.57 -9.44
CA LEU A 88 -7.91 -19.80 -10.67
C LEU A 88 -7.49 -20.67 -11.87
N ASP A 89 -8.27 -21.73 -12.12
CA ASP A 89 -8.13 -22.54 -13.35
C ASP A 89 -8.65 -21.73 -14.54
N SER A 90 -7.75 -20.97 -15.12
CA SER A 90 -8.03 -20.17 -16.30
C SER A 90 -7.47 -20.87 -17.53
N ARG A 91 -8.32 -21.04 -18.56
CA ARG A 91 -7.88 -21.41 -19.90
C ARG A 91 -7.28 -20.22 -20.66
N ASP A 92 -7.27 -19.06 -20.04
CA ASP A 92 -6.70 -17.82 -20.58
C ASP A 92 -5.19 -17.78 -20.30
N ASP A 93 -4.40 -17.92 -21.35
CA ASP A 93 -2.93 -17.90 -21.29
C ASP A 93 -2.37 -16.58 -20.75
N PHE A 94 -3.02 -15.44 -21.00
CA PHE A 94 -2.59 -14.15 -20.49
C PHE A 94 -2.76 -14.10 -18.96
N LEU A 95 -3.91 -14.54 -18.49
CA LEU A 95 -4.20 -14.59 -17.05
C LEU A 95 -3.24 -15.54 -16.33
N GLN A 96 -2.96 -16.73 -16.88
CA GLN A 96 -2.00 -17.68 -16.30
C GLN A 96 -0.60 -17.07 -16.20
N ARG A 97 -0.11 -16.42 -17.26
CA ARG A 97 1.21 -15.74 -17.24
C ARG A 97 1.25 -14.62 -16.20
N ALA A 98 0.20 -13.82 -16.10
CA ALA A 98 0.11 -12.74 -15.14
C ALA A 98 0.10 -13.27 -13.69
N MET A 99 -0.62 -14.36 -13.42
CA MET A 99 -0.69 -15.00 -12.11
C MET A 99 0.66 -15.60 -11.68
N GLU A 100 1.39 -16.23 -12.60
CA GLU A 100 2.73 -16.76 -12.30
C GLU A 100 3.76 -15.64 -12.16
N TYR A 101 3.71 -14.62 -13.02
CA TYR A 101 4.60 -13.45 -12.91
C TYR A 101 4.40 -12.67 -11.61
N GLY A 102 3.15 -12.50 -11.19
CA GLY A 102 2.77 -11.85 -9.95
C GLY A 102 3.00 -12.67 -8.68
N ARG A 103 3.37 -13.96 -8.83
CA ARG A 103 3.63 -14.85 -7.69
C ARG A 103 4.63 -14.22 -6.72
N GLY A 104 4.25 -14.18 -5.45
CA GLY A 104 5.02 -13.53 -4.38
C GLY A 104 4.54 -12.15 -4.00
N ILE A 105 3.73 -11.47 -4.84
CA ILE A 105 3.06 -10.23 -4.45
C ILE A 105 1.99 -10.58 -3.42
N ARG A 106 1.97 -9.81 -2.33
CA ARG A 106 0.89 -9.81 -1.34
C ARG A 106 0.26 -8.43 -1.30
N VAL A 107 -1.05 -8.36 -1.14
CA VAL A 107 -1.76 -7.11 -0.91
C VAL A 107 -1.56 -6.70 0.54
N LEU A 108 -0.83 -5.62 0.76
CA LEU A 108 -0.50 -5.10 2.08
C LEU A 108 -1.72 -4.44 2.74
N ARG A 109 -1.87 -4.61 4.06
CA ARG A 109 -2.83 -3.87 4.88
C ARG A 109 -2.09 -2.73 5.56
N GLN A 110 -2.08 -1.59 4.89
CA GLN A 110 -1.33 -0.42 5.30
C GLN A 110 -2.18 0.51 6.16
N ASP A 111 -1.56 1.53 6.72
CA ASP A 111 -2.27 2.56 7.47
C ASP A 111 -3.27 3.32 6.58
N GLU A 112 -4.51 3.45 7.03
CA GLU A 112 -5.61 4.00 6.25
C GLU A 112 -5.39 5.48 5.92
N TRP A 113 -4.79 6.23 6.86
CA TRP A 113 -4.48 7.65 6.66
C TRP A 113 -3.35 7.84 5.64
N GLU A 114 -2.27 7.09 5.79
CA GLU A 114 -1.16 7.11 4.82
C GLU A 114 -1.66 6.74 3.42
N MET A 115 -2.52 5.71 3.30
CA MET A 115 -3.07 5.30 2.01
C MET A 115 -3.99 6.36 1.41
N LEU A 116 -4.86 7.00 2.20
CA LEU A 116 -5.70 8.08 1.71
C LEU A 116 -4.86 9.21 1.11
N VAL A 117 -3.91 9.74 1.87
CA VAL A 117 -3.06 10.84 1.43
C VAL A 117 -2.20 10.45 0.23
N SER A 118 -1.55 9.26 0.29
CA SER A 118 -0.68 8.77 -0.79
C SER A 118 -1.43 8.57 -2.10
N PHE A 119 -2.66 8.04 -2.06
CA PHE A 119 -3.45 7.85 -3.28
C PHE A 119 -4.11 9.14 -3.78
N ILE A 120 -4.41 10.12 -2.93
CA ILE A 120 -4.71 11.48 -3.38
C ILE A 120 -3.50 12.06 -4.14
N ILE A 121 -2.29 11.91 -3.61
CA ILE A 121 -1.04 12.36 -4.25
C ILE A 121 -0.80 11.64 -5.57
N SER A 122 -1.18 10.37 -5.69
CA SER A 122 -0.89 9.51 -6.85
C SER A 122 -1.55 9.94 -8.16
N GLN A 123 -2.57 10.79 -8.11
CA GLN A 123 -3.34 11.20 -9.29
C GLN A 123 -2.43 11.87 -10.33
N ARG A 124 -2.41 11.36 -11.58
CA ARG A 124 -1.59 11.88 -12.69
C ARG A 124 -0.12 12.07 -12.31
N LYS A 125 0.45 11.15 -11.55
CA LYS A 125 1.85 11.21 -11.07
C LYS A 125 2.53 9.86 -11.26
N SER A 126 3.80 9.87 -11.63
CA SER A 126 4.59 8.63 -11.71
C SER A 126 4.92 8.09 -10.31
N ILE A 127 5.11 6.77 -10.19
CA ILE A 127 5.45 6.13 -8.91
C ILE A 127 6.68 6.75 -8.24
N PRO A 128 7.80 7.05 -8.96
CA PRO A 128 8.93 7.74 -8.34
C PRO A 128 8.58 9.12 -7.79
N ALA A 129 7.73 9.89 -8.50
CA ALA A 129 7.31 11.20 -8.03
C ALA A 129 6.35 11.13 -6.83
N ILE A 130 5.53 10.07 -6.73
CA ILE A 130 4.69 9.81 -5.55
C ILE A 130 5.58 9.49 -4.35
N ARG A 131 6.51 8.53 -4.51
CA ARG A 131 7.49 8.15 -3.47
C ARG A 131 8.22 9.37 -2.93
N ARG A 132 8.71 10.24 -3.82
CA ARG A 132 9.41 11.48 -3.43
C ARG A 132 8.53 12.39 -2.59
N ALA A 133 7.28 12.63 -3.00
CA ALA A 133 6.37 13.51 -2.28
C ALA A 133 6.00 12.95 -0.90
N VAL A 134 5.68 11.65 -0.82
CA VAL A 134 5.34 10.95 0.42
C VAL A 134 6.52 10.96 1.40
N GLU A 135 7.74 10.76 0.91
CA GLU A 135 8.93 10.80 1.74
C GLU A 135 9.23 12.21 2.26
N LEU A 136 9.12 13.24 1.40
CA LEU A 136 9.27 14.63 1.83
C LEU A 136 8.26 15.04 2.92
N LEU A 137 7.01 14.57 2.81
CA LEU A 137 6.02 14.78 3.87
C LEU A 137 6.46 14.14 5.18
N SER A 138 6.96 12.90 5.11
CA SER A 138 7.42 12.17 6.29
C SER A 138 8.65 12.80 6.93
N GLU A 139 9.64 13.21 6.13
CA GLU A 139 10.86 13.87 6.59
C GLU A 139 10.58 15.23 7.24
N ARG A 140 9.63 16.00 6.72
CA ARG A 140 9.36 17.36 7.18
C ARG A 140 8.37 17.43 8.34
N PHE A 141 7.40 16.55 8.37
CA PHE A 141 6.27 16.64 9.31
C PHE A 141 6.01 15.36 10.10
N GLY A 142 6.69 14.27 9.76
CA GLY A 142 6.57 13.01 10.48
C GLY A 142 7.39 12.97 11.77
N GLU A 143 6.95 12.15 12.71
CA GLU A 143 7.71 11.86 13.92
C GLU A 143 8.96 11.03 13.58
N ARG A 144 10.11 11.38 14.16
CA ARG A 144 11.34 10.60 14.01
C ARG A 144 11.25 9.31 14.82
N LEU A 145 11.32 8.15 14.14
CA LEU A 145 11.30 6.82 14.75
C LEU A 145 12.70 6.32 15.13
N GLY A 146 13.72 6.73 14.38
CA GLY A 146 15.09 6.27 14.58
C GLY A 146 16.02 6.68 13.45
N SER A 147 17.07 5.90 13.25
CA SER A 147 18.01 6.06 12.13
C SER A 147 18.54 4.68 11.72
N ASP A 148 18.85 4.53 10.45
CA ASP A 148 19.53 3.38 9.89
C ASP A 148 20.74 3.80 9.03
N SER A 149 21.29 2.89 8.21
CA SER A 149 22.43 3.16 7.33
C SER A 149 22.16 4.21 6.24
N GLU A 150 20.89 4.49 5.94
CA GLU A 150 20.47 5.48 4.94
C GLU A 150 20.09 6.84 5.57
N GLY A 151 20.09 6.93 6.90
CA GLY A 151 19.79 8.15 7.63
C GLY A 151 18.58 8.05 8.56
N PRO A 152 17.97 9.19 8.91
CA PRO A 152 16.81 9.24 9.79
C PRO A 152 15.59 8.54 9.17
N VAL A 153 14.81 7.86 10.04
CA VAL A 153 13.56 7.19 9.69
C VAL A 153 12.41 7.91 10.39
N TYR A 154 11.37 8.24 9.63
CA TYR A 154 10.22 8.98 10.14
C TYR A 154 8.93 8.18 9.96
N ALA A 155 7.97 8.38 10.85
CA ALA A 155 6.58 7.99 10.64
C ALA A 155 5.95 8.82 9.52
N PHE A 156 4.84 8.34 8.93
CA PHE A 156 4.01 9.23 8.11
C PHE A 156 3.36 10.29 9.02
N PRO A 157 3.27 11.57 8.58
CA PRO A 157 2.74 12.64 9.42
C PRO A 157 1.28 12.42 9.78
N THR A 158 0.89 12.77 10.99
CA THR A 158 -0.50 12.75 11.42
C THR A 158 -1.32 13.80 10.68
N ALA A 159 -2.64 13.69 10.74
CA ALA A 159 -3.55 14.68 10.17
C ALA A 159 -3.33 16.07 10.78
N GLU A 160 -3.14 16.13 12.10
CA GLU A 160 -2.86 17.35 12.83
C GLU A 160 -1.55 17.99 12.37
N ALA A 161 -0.49 17.19 12.16
CA ALA A 161 0.80 17.68 11.70
C ALA A 161 0.69 18.29 10.30
N LEU A 162 -0.05 17.65 9.36
CA LEU A 162 -0.28 18.19 8.01
C LEU A 162 -1.18 19.44 8.05
N CYS A 163 -2.18 19.47 8.91
CA CYS A 163 -3.03 20.63 9.11
C CYS A 163 -2.21 21.84 9.61
N CYS A 164 -1.36 21.64 10.63
CA CYS A 164 -0.50 22.67 11.20
C CYS A 164 0.59 23.16 10.23
N ALA A 165 1.06 22.30 9.31
CA ALA A 165 2.07 22.68 8.31
C ALA A 165 1.57 23.78 7.36
N GLY A 166 0.28 23.76 7.04
CA GLY A 166 -0.35 24.72 6.14
C GLY A 166 -0.06 24.48 4.65
N GLU A 167 -0.77 25.23 3.81
CA GLU A 167 -0.79 25.00 2.36
C GLU A 167 0.59 25.16 1.70
N GLN A 168 1.30 26.23 2.03
CA GLN A 168 2.60 26.54 1.41
C GLN A 168 3.63 25.44 1.66
N ALA A 169 3.76 24.99 2.91
CA ALA A 169 4.72 23.94 3.28
C ALA A 169 4.39 22.58 2.62
N LEU A 170 3.11 22.27 2.42
CA LEU A 170 2.67 21.10 1.68
C LEU A 170 2.94 21.21 0.17
N GLN A 171 2.79 22.40 -0.42
CA GLN A 171 3.13 22.64 -1.82
C GLN A 171 4.61 22.38 -2.11
N GLU A 172 5.50 22.77 -1.19
CA GLU A 172 6.94 22.52 -1.28
C GLU A 172 7.31 21.03 -1.29
N CYS A 173 6.42 20.16 -0.80
CA CYS A 173 6.58 18.70 -0.93
C CYS A 173 6.19 18.15 -2.31
N GLY A 174 5.92 19.03 -3.28
CA GLY A 174 5.63 18.66 -4.65
C GLY A 174 4.22 18.09 -4.88
N LEU A 175 3.24 18.44 -4.03
CA LEU A 175 1.86 17.97 -4.16
C LEU A 175 1.11 18.65 -5.33
N GLY A 176 1.49 19.88 -5.70
CA GLY A 176 0.82 20.67 -6.75
C GLY A 176 -0.66 20.93 -6.39
N TYR A 177 -1.56 20.82 -7.35
CA TYR A 177 -2.99 21.07 -7.13
C TYR A 177 -3.65 20.14 -6.08
N ARG A 178 -2.98 19.05 -5.69
CA ARG A 178 -3.47 18.08 -4.70
C ARG A 178 -3.30 18.59 -3.27
N THR A 179 -2.51 19.64 -3.07
CA THR A 179 -2.27 20.24 -1.75
C THR A 179 -3.58 20.55 -1.05
N ARG A 180 -4.53 21.17 -1.74
CA ARG A 180 -5.84 21.51 -1.17
C ARG A 180 -6.64 20.26 -0.74
N TYR A 181 -6.55 19.15 -1.49
CA TYR A 181 -7.26 17.92 -1.15
C TYR A 181 -6.66 17.25 0.08
N VAL A 182 -5.32 17.20 0.16
CA VAL A 182 -4.61 16.67 1.32
C VAL A 182 -4.89 17.52 2.56
N LEU A 183 -4.82 18.85 2.43
CA LEU A 183 -5.11 19.76 3.54
C LEU A 183 -6.55 19.64 4.04
N HIS A 184 -7.52 19.58 3.13
CA HIS A 184 -8.93 19.42 3.50
C HIS A 184 -9.19 18.07 4.19
N ALA A 185 -8.62 16.97 3.68
CA ALA A 185 -8.70 15.66 4.35
C ALA A 185 -8.04 15.71 5.75
N ALA A 186 -6.90 16.41 5.89
CA ALA A 186 -6.21 16.59 7.17
C ALA A 186 -7.05 17.39 8.17
N GLN A 187 -7.69 18.47 7.73
CA GLN A 187 -8.61 19.26 8.56
C GLN A 187 -9.78 18.41 9.07
N GLN A 188 -10.47 17.69 8.16
CA GLN A 188 -11.59 16.83 8.53
C GLN A 188 -11.16 15.72 9.52
N ALA A 189 -9.99 15.14 9.34
CA ALA A 189 -9.49 14.12 10.26
C ALA A 189 -9.09 14.71 11.62
N ALA A 190 -8.42 15.88 11.63
CA ALA A 190 -8.05 16.56 12.88
C ALA A 190 -9.27 17.09 13.66
N GLU A 191 -10.32 17.50 12.97
CA GLU A 191 -11.61 17.94 13.58
C GLU A 191 -12.50 16.74 14.01
N GLY A 192 -12.13 15.51 13.65
CA GLY A 192 -12.90 14.30 13.97
C GLY A 192 -14.13 14.07 13.10
N THR A 193 -14.36 14.88 12.05
CA THR A 193 -15.44 14.67 11.07
C THR A 193 -15.14 13.54 10.09
N LEU A 194 -13.85 13.21 9.91
CA LEU A 194 -13.33 12.04 9.21
C LEU A 194 -12.63 11.10 10.20
N ASP A 195 -13.35 10.09 10.69
CA ASP A 195 -12.78 9.05 11.55
C ASP A 195 -12.53 7.77 10.73
N LEU A 196 -11.32 7.65 10.20
CA LEU A 196 -10.93 6.52 9.34
C LEU A 196 -11.04 5.17 10.08
N LYS A 197 -10.82 5.13 11.40
CA LYS A 197 -10.94 3.88 12.18
C LYS A 197 -12.39 3.42 12.27
N LYS A 198 -13.34 4.35 12.42
CA LYS A 198 -14.77 4.00 12.38
C LYS A 198 -15.21 3.52 11.01
N LEU A 199 -14.62 4.05 9.94
CA LEU A 199 -14.93 3.60 8.59
C LEU A 199 -14.61 2.11 8.37
N ALA A 200 -13.64 1.55 9.10
CA ALA A 200 -13.26 0.13 9.01
C ALA A 200 -14.44 -0.83 9.34
N SER A 201 -15.40 -0.39 10.14
CA SER A 201 -16.59 -1.20 10.51
C SER A 201 -17.71 -1.17 9.45
N LEU A 202 -17.61 -0.29 8.45
CA LEU A 202 -18.65 -0.16 7.42
C LEU A 202 -18.59 -1.35 6.43
N PRO A 203 -19.76 -1.77 5.89
CA PRO A 203 -19.79 -2.63 4.72
C PRO A 203 -19.05 -2.00 3.54
N ASP A 204 -18.54 -2.83 2.62
CA ASP A 204 -17.66 -2.41 1.51
C ASP A 204 -18.23 -1.27 0.66
N GLU A 205 -19.52 -1.33 0.32
CA GLU A 205 -20.18 -0.28 -0.48
C GLU A 205 -20.33 1.03 0.29
N ALA A 206 -20.65 0.96 1.58
CA ALA A 206 -20.77 2.14 2.43
C ALA A 206 -19.40 2.80 2.68
N LEU A 207 -18.34 1.99 2.91
CA LEU A 207 -16.97 2.48 3.00
C LEU A 207 -16.55 3.20 1.71
N PHE A 208 -16.77 2.56 0.57
CA PHE A 208 -16.45 3.14 -0.74
C PHE A 208 -17.20 4.47 -0.97
N ALA A 209 -18.52 4.50 -0.72
CA ALA A 209 -19.33 5.70 -0.87
C ALA A 209 -18.83 6.83 0.04
N ARG A 210 -18.52 6.53 1.31
CA ARG A 210 -18.00 7.53 2.25
C ARG A 210 -16.66 8.10 1.85
N LEU A 211 -15.73 7.28 1.31
CA LEU A 211 -14.46 7.76 0.78
C LEU A 211 -14.65 8.66 -0.45
N MET A 212 -15.63 8.37 -1.31
CA MET A 212 -15.96 9.18 -2.49
C MET A 212 -16.49 10.58 -2.16
N GLU A 213 -16.94 10.83 -0.95
CA GLU A 213 -17.40 12.16 -0.49
C GLU A 213 -16.21 13.10 -0.23
N LEU A 214 -14.98 12.58 -0.10
CA LEU A 214 -13.81 13.38 0.18
C LEU A 214 -13.32 14.11 -1.09
N ASP A 215 -12.91 15.35 -0.91
CA ASP A 215 -12.36 16.16 -2.01
C ASP A 215 -11.15 15.49 -2.66
N GLY A 216 -11.19 15.38 -3.97
CA GLY A 216 -10.12 14.76 -4.74
C GLY A 216 -10.10 13.23 -4.68
N VAL A 217 -11.09 12.58 -4.07
CA VAL A 217 -11.22 11.12 -4.03
C VAL A 217 -12.24 10.65 -5.06
N GLY A 218 -11.76 10.21 -6.23
CA GLY A 218 -12.58 9.55 -7.24
C GLY A 218 -12.59 8.02 -7.07
N LYS A 219 -13.34 7.31 -7.94
CA LYS A 219 -13.50 5.84 -7.89
C LYS A 219 -12.19 5.07 -7.74
N LYS A 220 -11.15 5.44 -8.53
CA LYS A 220 -9.83 4.79 -8.47
C LYS A 220 -9.17 4.97 -7.10
N VAL A 221 -9.17 6.19 -6.56
CA VAL A 221 -8.55 6.48 -5.26
C VAL A 221 -9.30 5.76 -4.14
N ALA A 222 -10.64 5.83 -4.13
CA ALA A 222 -11.46 5.13 -3.14
C ALA A 222 -11.21 3.61 -3.15
N ASN A 223 -11.15 2.97 -4.32
CA ASN A 223 -10.83 1.54 -4.43
C ASN A 223 -9.41 1.22 -3.94
N CYS A 224 -8.41 2.08 -4.23
CA CYS A 224 -7.06 1.90 -3.68
C CYS A 224 -7.05 1.96 -2.14
N VAL A 225 -7.74 2.94 -1.55
CA VAL A 225 -7.81 3.07 -0.09
C VAL A 225 -8.55 1.88 0.52
N CYS A 226 -9.67 1.45 -0.07
CA CYS A 226 -10.39 0.24 0.37
C CYS A 226 -9.49 -1.00 0.32
N LEU A 227 -8.76 -1.20 -0.79
CA LEU A 227 -7.93 -2.37 -1.00
C LEU A 227 -6.70 -2.36 -0.08
N PHE A 228 -5.91 -1.28 -0.08
CA PHE A 228 -4.60 -1.23 0.54
C PHE A 228 -4.59 -0.66 1.97
N GLY A 229 -5.60 0.11 2.35
CA GLY A 229 -5.78 0.61 3.71
C GLY A 229 -6.67 -0.34 4.53
N TYR A 230 -7.84 -0.67 4.00
CA TYR A 230 -8.82 -1.47 4.74
C TYR A 230 -8.79 -2.97 4.44
N GLY A 231 -7.91 -3.43 3.55
CA GLY A 231 -7.78 -4.85 3.19
C GLY A 231 -9.02 -5.44 2.51
N ARG A 232 -9.82 -4.60 1.82
CA ARG A 232 -11.02 -5.03 1.08
C ARG A 232 -10.63 -5.65 -0.24
N VAL A 233 -10.10 -6.89 -0.20
CA VAL A 233 -9.45 -7.57 -1.34
C VAL A 233 -10.36 -7.89 -2.51
N GLY A 234 -11.68 -7.69 -2.38
CA GLY A 234 -12.63 -7.71 -3.48
C GLY A 234 -12.69 -6.38 -4.28
N ARG A 235 -12.08 -5.30 -3.77
CA ARG A 235 -12.10 -3.99 -4.43
C ARG A 235 -11.04 -3.90 -5.52
N VAL A 236 -11.44 -3.36 -6.67
CA VAL A 236 -10.62 -3.30 -7.88
C VAL A 236 -10.33 -1.85 -8.25
N PRO A 237 -9.12 -1.35 -7.99
CA PRO A 237 -8.68 -0.07 -8.53
C PRO A 237 -8.49 -0.17 -10.05
N VAL A 238 -9.27 0.62 -10.80
CA VAL A 238 -9.12 0.71 -12.26
C VAL A 238 -8.40 2.02 -12.58
N ASP A 239 -7.16 1.91 -13.03
CA ASP A 239 -6.34 3.00 -13.54
C ASP A 239 -6.12 2.86 -15.06
N VAL A 240 -5.36 3.77 -15.65
CA VAL A 240 -5.08 3.76 -17.10
C VAL A 240 -4.40 2.47 -17.59
N TRP A 241 -3.66 1.76 -16.75
CA TRP A 241 -3.04 0.48 -17.10
C TRP A 241 -4.06 -0.64 -17.12
N ILE A 242 -4.95 -0.67 -16.12
CA ILE A 242 -6.05 -1.64 -16.05
C ILE A 242 -7.10 -1.36 -17.14
N GLU A 243 -7.42 -0.09 -17.44
CA GLU A 243 -8.28 0.25 -18.58
C GLU A 243 -7.71 -0.26 -19.91
N ARG A 244 -6.40 -0.04 -20.14
CA ARG A 244 -5.72 -0.59 -21.33
C ARG A 244 -5.75 -2.11 -21.34
N LEU A 245 -5.46 -2.75 -20.21
CA LEU A 245 -5.50 -4.20 -20.07
C LEU A 245 -6.88 -4.76 -20.43
N ILE A 246 -7.96 -4.19 -19.89
CA ILE A 246 -9.34 -4.59 -20.18
C ILE A 246 -9.62 -4.49 -21.69
N ARG A 247 -9.22 -3.38 -22.31
CA ARG A 247 -9.41 -3.16 -23.74
C ARG A 247 -8.61 -4.14 -24.59
N ASP A 248 -7.32 -4.32 -24.28
CA ASP A 248 -6.35 -5.00 -25.15
C ASP A 248 -6.40 -6.53 -24.99
N GLU A 249 -6.62 -7.03 -23.76
CA GLU A 249 -6.55 -8.46 -23.44
C GLU A 249 -7.94 -9.09 -23.25
N PHE A 250 -8.96 -8.30 -22.87
CA PHE A 250 -10.31 -8.82 -22.57
C PHE A 250 -11.40 -8.23 -23.48
N ALA A 251 -11.03 -7.69 -24.65
CA ALA A 251 -11.96 -7.14 -25.64
C ALA A 251 -12.94 -6.09 -25.05
N GLY A 252 -12.51 -5.34 -24.05
CA GLY A 252 -13.31 -4.33 -23.37
C GLY A 252 -14.27 -4.88 -22.30
N GLN A 253 -14.28 -6.17 -22.04
CA GLN A 253 -15.10 -6.79 -20.99
C GLN A 253 -14.34 -6.80 -19.67
N ASP A 254 -15.00 -6.37 -18.59
CA ASP A 254 -14.43 -6.39 -17.25
C ASP A 254 -14.20 -7.83 -16.76
N PRO A 255 -12.94 -8.27 -16.55
CA PRO A 255 -12.65 -9.64 -16.14
C PRO A 255 -12.81 -9.87 -14.64
N PHE A 256 -12.95 -8.81 -13.82
CA PHE A 256 -12.82 -8.91 -12.37
C PHE A 256 -14.01 -9.53 -11.63
N PRO A 257 -15.27 -9.39 -12.08
CA PRO A 257 -16.43 -9.98 -11.38
C PRO A 257 -16.33 -11.49 -11.15
N GLN A 258 -15.68 -12.24 -12.07
CA GLN A 258 -15.50 -13.70 -11.95
C GLN A 258 -14.62 -14.11 -10.75
N PHE A 259 -13.78 -13.20 -10.23
CA PHE A 259 -12.84 -13.47 -9.12
C PHE A 259 -13.44 -13.16 -7.74
N GLY A 260 -14.63 -12.58 -7.67
CA GLY A 260 -15.36 -12.32 -6.44
C GLY A 260 -14.51 -11.58 -5.38
N LEU A 261 -14.37 -12.19 -4.21
CA LEU A 261 -13.64 -11.59 -3.09
C LEU A 261 -12.11 -11.51 -3.30
N GLU A 262 -11.56 -12.11 -4.35
CA GLU A 262 -10.12 -12.12 -4.64
C GLU A 262 -9.76 -11.18 -5.81
N ALA A 263 -10.76 -10.46 -6.34
CA ALA A 263 -10.62 -9.62 -7.53
C ALA A 263 -9.51 -8.57 -7.44
N GLY A 264 -9.32 -7.94 -6.27
CA GLY A 264 -8.27 -6.95 -6.05
C GLY A 264 -6.87 -7.58 -5.99
N ILE A 265 -6.74 -8.82 -5.54
CA ILE A 265 -5.45 -9.55 -5.58
C ILE A 265 -5.11 -9.88 -7.03
N VAL A 266 -6.07 -10.41 -7.79
CA VAL A 266 -5.89 -10.69 -9.22
C VAL A 266 -5.56 -9.41 -9.98
N GLN A 267 -6.25 -8.31 -9.68
CA GLN A 267 -5.95 -7.01 -10.28
C GLN A 267 -4.49 -6.59 -10.03
N GLN A 268 -3.94 -6.80 -8.84
CA GLN A 268 -2.54 -6.48 -8.55
C GLN A 268 -1.56 -7.30 -9.41
N TYR A 269 -1.84 -8.57 -9.63
CA TYR A 269 -1.02 -9.42 -10.49
C TYR A 269 -1.09 -8.98 -11.94
N LEU A 270 -2.29 -8.70 -12.44
CA LEU A 270 -2.51 -8.20 -13.80
C LEU A 270 -1.86 -6.83 -14.02
N PHE A 271 -2.00 -5.92 -13.06
CA PHE A 271 -1.37 -4.59 -13.10
C PHE A 271 0.16 -4.69 -13.14
N PHE A 272 0.74 -5.51 -12.27
CA PHE A 272 2.19 -5.69 -12.19
C PHE A 272 2.74 -6.30 -13.49
N TYR A 273 2.07 -7.33 -14.02
CA TYR A 273 2.44 -7.97 -15.27
C TYR A 273 2.36 -7.00 -16.46
N LYS A 274 1.20 -6.35 -16.67
CA LYS A 274 0.99 -5.44 -17.80
C LYS A 274 1.98 -4.28 -17.80
N ARG A 275 2.33 -3.75 -16.63
CA ARG A 275 3.32 -2.68 -16.51
C ARG A 275 4.76 -3.13 -16.79
N SER A 276 5.06 -4.41 -16.62
CA SER A 276 6.41 -4.96 -16.82
C SER A 276 6.67 -5.39 -18.26
N VAL A 277 5.61 -5.75 -19.02
CA VAL A 277 5.73 -6.28 -20.38
C VAL A 277 5.15 -5.33 -21.45
N GLY A 278 4.45 -4.27 -21.06
CA GLY A 278 3.87 -3.24 -21.94
C GLY A 278 4.58 -1.94 -21.83
#